data_09c5eb39068153103135cd56ed8b4d1e
#
_entry.id   09c5eb39068153103135cd56ed8b4d1e
#
_cell.length_a   1.000
_cell.length_b   1.000
_cell.length_c   1.000
_cell.angle_alpha   90.00
_cell.angle_beta   90.00
_cell.angle_gamma   90.00
#
_symmetry.space_group_name_H-M   'P 1'
#
loop_
_entity.id
_entity.type
_entity.pdbx_description
1 polymer ?
#
loop_
_entity_poly.entity_id
_entity_poly.type
_entity_poly.pdbx_seq_one_letter_code
_entity_poly.pdbx_strand_id
1 'polypeptide(L)'
;MDKPRVSISHSAIDADWARSSAQALKDRGVPVWFDEFDVHPGESIRDALESGLRGSDALVALLDPESRAKPNLFFELGAAIGMGKRVVSIVPKGTDPGSLPPDVRLRRYLVRDSPEHTAEELSNALLAA
;
A
#
# COMPACT_ATOMS: atom_id res chain seq x y z
N MET A 1 13.31 -15.36 11.21
CA MET A 1 12.81 -13.98 11.33
C MET A 1 11.53 -13.82 10.56
N ASP A 2 10.51 -13.28 11.21
CA ASP A 2 9.24 -13.06 10.55
C ASP A 2 9.36 -11.92 9.56
N LYS A 3 8.76 -12.10 8.40
CA LYS A 3 8.71 -11.04 7.39
C LYS A 3 7.67 -9.99 7.82
N PRO A 4 7.90 -8.71 7.50
CA PRO A 4 6.93 -7.68 7.81
C PRO A 4 5.59 -7.97 7.15
N ARG A 5 4.50 -7.78 7.89
CA ARG A 5 3.16 -7.85 7.34
C ARG A 5 2.80 -6.50 6.75
N VAL A 6 2.27 -6.48 5.54
CA VAL A 6 1.89 -5.23 4.88
C VAL A 6 0.39 -5.17 4.62
N SER A 7 -0.16 -3.96 4.70
CA SER A 7 -1.51 -3.64 4.19
C SER A 7 -1.35 -2.89 2.89
N ILE A 8 -2.22 -3.15 1.92
CA ILE A 8 -2.21 -2.43 0.64
C ILE A 8 -3.46 -1.56 0.55
N SER A 9 -3.25 -0.27 0.33
CA SER A 9 -4.30 0.70 0.08
C SER A 9 -4.28 1.11 -1.39
N HIS A 10 -5.45 1.11 -2.04
CA HIS A 10 -5.55 1.42 -3.47
C HIS A 10 -6.93 2.00 -3.79
N SER A 11 -7.05 2.60 -4.97
CA SER A 11 -8.34 3.01 -5.52
C SER A 11 -8.97 1.87 -6.32
N ALA A 12 -10.28 1.99 -6.59
CA ALA A 12 -11.00 0.99 -7.38
C ALA A 12 -10.44 0.82 -8.79
N ILE A 13 -9.93 1.88 -9.39
CA ILE A 13 -9.34 1.86 -10.73
C ILE A 13 -8.10 0.95 -10.77
N ASP A 14 -7.35 0.89 -9.69
CA ASP A 14 -6.11 0.14 -9.60
C ASP A 14 -6.27 -1.25 -8.97
N ALA A 15 -7.50 -1.71 -8.78
CA ALA A 15 -7.77 -2.96 -8.08
C ALA A 15 -7.06 -4.17 -8.70
N ASP A 16 -7.07 -4.28 -10.03
CA ASP A 16 -6.43 -5.41 -10.72
C ASP A 16 -4.91 -5.41 -10.54
N TRP A 17 -4.31 -4.24 -10.69
CA TRP A 17 -2.87 -4.10 -10.49
C TRP A 17 -2.50 -4.40 -9.04
N ALA A 18 -3.27 -3.87 -8.09
CA ALA A 18 -3.05 -4.10 -6.67
C ALA A 18 -3.17 -5.58 -6.30
N ARG A 19 -4.18 -6.26 -6.85
CA ARG A 19 -4.37 -7.70 -6.63
C ARG A 19 -3.17 -8.51 -7.12
N SER A 20 -2.70 -8.22 -8.33
CA SER A 20 -1.55 -8.91 -8.90
C SER A 20 -0.28 -8.67 -8.08
N SER A 21 -0.09 -7.46 -7.62
CA SER A 21 1.06 -7.11 -6.78
C SER A 21 0.96 -7.78 -5.41
N ALA A 22 -0.24 -7.82 -4.80
CA ALA A 22 -0.47 -8.50 -3.53
C ALA A 22 -0.16 -9.99 -3.65
N GLN A 23 -0.60 -10.63 -4.72
CA GLN A 23 -0.31 -12.04 -4.94
C GLN A 23 1.19 -12.29 -5.13
N ALA A 24 1.85 -11.43 -5.89
CA ALA A 24 3.29 -11.54 -6.09
C ALA A 24 4.07 -11.39 -4.78
N LEU A 25 3.62 -10.51 -3.87
CA LEU A 25 4.21 -10.39 -2.54
C LEU A 25 3.98 -11.66 -1.71
N LYS A 26 2.79 -12.22 -1.74
CA LYS A 26 2.48 -13.48 -1.04
C LYS A 26 3.36 -14.62 -1.57
N ASP A 27 3.55 -14.70 -2.87
CA ASP A 27 4.39 -15.70 -3.51
C ASP A 27 5.86 -15.59 -3.07
N ARG A 28 6.27 -14.39 -2.66
CA ARG A 28 7.61 -14.14 -2.10
C ARG A 28 7.66 -14.36 -0.58
N GLY A 29 6.55 -14.80 0.01
CA GLY A 29 6.46 -15.08 1.43
C GLY A 29 6.22 -13.86 2.32
N VAL A 30 5.81 -12.73 1.74
CA VAL A 30 5.44 -11.52 2.51
C VAL A 30 3.97 -11.64 2.88
N PRO A 31 3.62 -11.62 4.19
CA PRO A 31 2.21 -11.62 4.59
C PRO A 31 1.53 -10.32 4.16
N VAL A 32 0.41 -10.42 3.48
CA VAL A 32 -0.31 -9.26 2.93
C VAL A 32 -1.75 -9.26 3.44
N TRP A 33 -2.19 -8.12 3.94
CA TRP A 33 -3.61 -7.83 4.12
C TRP A 33 -4.08 -7.02 2.90
N PHE A 34 -5.09 -7.52 2.22
CA PHE A 34 -5.64 -6.89 1.02
C PHE A 34 -7.16 -7.04 1.07
N ASP A 35 -7.91 -5.95 0.88
CA ASP A 35 -9.35 -5.92 1.10
C ASP A 35 -10.13 -7.00 0.33
N GLU A 36 -9.79 -7.24 -0.94
CA GLU A 36 -10.47 -8.27 -1.72
C GLU A 36 -10.28 -9.68 -1.17
N PHE A 37 -9.15 -9.95 -0.52
CA PHE A 37 -8.85 -11.26 0.05
C PHE A 37 -9.38 -11.41 1.48
N ASP A 38 -9.40 -10.31 2.24
CA ASP A 38 -9.55 -10.34 3.69
C ASP A 38 -10.85 -9.74 4.21
N VAL A 39 -11.62 -9.04 3.36
CA VAL A 39 -12.94 -8.52 3.72
C VAL A 39 -14.01 -9.41 3.09
N HIS A 40 -14.87 -9.98 3.92
CA HIS A 40 -15.92 -10.90 3.47
C HIS A 40 -17.27 -10.18 3.35
N PRO A 41 -18.21 -10.74 2.54
CA PRO A 41 -19.55 -10.16 2.44
C PRO A 41 -20.19 -9.99 3.82
N GLY A 42 -20.80 -8.83 4.04
CA GLY A 42 -21.44 -8.50 5.30
C GLY A 42 -20.54 -7.85 6.33
N GLU A 43 -19.22 -7.87 6.14
CA GLU A 43 -18.30 -7.20 7.04
C GLU A 43 -18.23 -5.70 6.75
N SER A 44 -17.97 -4.91 7.79
CA SER A 44 -17.70 -3.49 7.63
C SER A 44 -16.31 -3.31 7.00
N ILE A 45 -16.25 -2.71 5.81
CA ILE A 45 -14.98 -2.42 5.14
C ILE A 45 -14.10 -1.52 5.99
N ARG A 46 -14.70 -0.50 6.60
CA ARG A 46 -13.97 0.45 7.42
C ARG A 46 -13.30 -0.21 8.63
N ASP A 47 -14.05 -1.05 9.34
CA ASP A 47 -13.53 -1.74 10.52
C ASP A 47 -12.47 -2.76 10.13
N ALA A 48 -12.65 -3.45 9.00
CA ALA A 48 -11.69 -4.41 8.49
C ALA A 48 -10.39 -3.72 8.06
N LEU A 49 -10.47 -2.57 7.40
CA LEU A 49 -9.30 -1.77 7.03
C LEU A 49 -8.52 -1.32 8.25
N GLU A 50 -9.22 -0.84 9.27
CA GLU A 50 -8.57 -0.42 10.52
C GLU A 50 -7.86 -1.58 11.20
N SER A 51 -8.53 -2.72 11.32
CA SER A 51 -7.93 -3.94 11.88
C SER A 51 -6.72 -4.41 11.09
N GLY A 52 -6.85 -4.41 9.77
CA GLY A 52 -5.75 -4.81 8.88
C GLY A 52 -4.54 -3.90 9.04
N LEU A 53 -4.77 -2.59 9.14
CA LEU A 53 -3.69 -1.63 9.34
C LEU A 53 -3.02 -1.81 10.70
N ARG A 54 -3.81 -1.99 11.76
CA ARG A 54 -3.26 -2.22 13.11
C ARG A 54 -2.40 -3.47 13.19
N GLY A 55 -2.79 -4.52 12.49
CA GLY A 55 -2.06 -5.79 12.46
C GLY A 55 -0.88 -5.80 11.50
N SER A 56 -0.61 -4.69 10.81
CA SER A 56 0.46 -4.61 9.82
C SER A 56 1.66 -3.84 10.35
N ASP A 57 2.84 -4.17 9.83
CA ASP A 57 4.06 -3.45 10.13
C ASP A 57 4.27 -2.26 9.18
N ALA A 58 3.70 -2.35 8.00
CA ALA A 58 3.84 -1.32 6.97
C ALA A 58 2.55 -1.15 6.17
N LEU A 59 2.33 0.06 5.69
CA LEU A 59 1.29 0.37 4.72
C LEU A 59 1.93 0.62 3.36
N VAL A 60 1.43 -0.07 2.34
CA VAL A 60 1.78 0.20 0.95
C VAL A 60 0.65 1.00 0.35
N ALA A 61 0.91 2.25 0.00
CA ALA A 61 -0.10 3.16 -0.55
C ALA A 61 0.11 3.27 -2.06
N LEU A 62 -0.82 2.69 -2.82
CA LEU A 62 -0.80 2.77 -4.28
C LEU A 62 -1.52 4.03 -4.72
N LEU A 63 -0.76 5.02 -5.16
CA LEU A 63 -1.29 6.29 -5.63
C LEU A 63 -1.59 6.23 -7.11
N ASP A 64 -2.62 6.95 -7.54
CA ASP A 64 -2.93 7.17 -8.94
C ASP A 64 -3.07 8.68 -9.19
N PRO A 65 -3.13 9.14 -10.47
CA PRO A 65 -3.22 10.58 -10.76
C PRO A 65 -4.46 11.25 -10.15
N GLU A 66 -5.49 10.46 -9.85
CA GLU A 66 -6.75 10.95 -9.29
C GLU A 66 -6.84 10.75 -7.77
N SER A 67 -5.84 10.12 -7.16
CA SER A 67 -5.84 9.83 -5.71
C SER A 67 -6.03 11.08 -4.85
N ARG A 68 -5.66 12.23 -5.37
CA ARG A 68 -5.85 13.50 -4.68
C ARG A 68 -7.31 13.77 -4.31
N ALA A 69 -8.24 13.17 -5.03
CA ALA A 69 -9.66 13.34 -4.81
C ALA A 69 -10.26 12.27 -3.88
N LYS A 70 -9.44 11.35 -3.35
CA LYS A 70 -9.94 10.23 -2.55
C LYS A 70 -9.54 10.38 -1.08
N PRO A 71 -10.47 10.89 -0.24
CA PRO A 71 -10.17 11.14 1.18
C PRO A 71 -9.70 9.91 1.94
N ASN A 72 -10.21 8.73 1.58
CA ASN A 72 -9.91 7.49 2.30
C ASN A 72 -8.42 7.12 2.25
N LEU A 73 -7.77 7.32 1.11
CA LEU A 73 -6.35 7.03 0.98
C LEU A 73 -5.50 7.91 1.91
N PHE A 74 -5.80 9.20 1.93
CA PHE A 74 -5.08 10.13 2.80
C PHE A 74 -5.39 9.87 4.28
N PHE A 75 -6.59 9.46 4.60
CA PHE A 75 -6.94 9.05 5.96
C PHE A 75 -6.12 7.85 6.41
N GLU A 76 -6.01 6.82 5.57
CA GLU A 76 -5.22 5.63 5.88
C GLU A 76 -3.73 5.97 6.01
N LEU A 77 -3.23 6.83 5.12
CA LEU A 77 -1.84 7.29 5.17
C LEU A 77 -1.55 8.01 6.49
N GLY A 78 -2.41 8.96 6.87
CA GLY A 78 -2.28 9.67 8.12
C GLY A 78 -2.39 8.78 9.33
N ALA A 79 -3.32 7.81 9.31
CA ALA A 79 -3.47 6.84 10.39
C ALA A 79 -2.21 5.98 10.55
N ALA A 80 -1.64 5.50 9.45
CA ALA A 80 -0.42 4.69 9.48
C ALA A 80 0.74 5.49 10.08
N ILE A 81 0.90 6.73 9.65
CA ILE A 81 1.94 7.63 10.19
C ILE A 81 1.73 7.84 11.68
N GLY A 82 0.48 8.11 12.09
CA GLY A 82 0.14 8.33 13.49
C GLY A 82 0.36 7.12 14.37
N MET A 83 0.24 5.91 13.81
CA MET A 83 0.51 4.65 14.52
C MET A 83 1.98 4.26 14.50
N GLY A 84 2.85 5.06 13.90
CA GLY A 84 4.27 4.73 13.77
C GLY A 84 4.56 3.62 12.77
N LYS A 85 3.64 3.33 11.85
CA LYS A 85 3.84 2.32 10.82
C LYS A 85 4.75 2.85 9.72
N ARG A 86 5.53 1.96 9.13
CA ARG A 86 6.30 2.28 7.94
C ARG A 86 5.33 2.47 6.77
N VAL A 87 5.54 3.52 5.98
CA VAL A 87 4.72 3.80 4.80
C VAL A 87 5.61 3.77 3.57
N VAL A 88 5.21 2.96 2.59
CA VAL A 88 5.85 2.92 1.28
C VAL A 88 4.81 3.32 0.25
N SER A 89 5.02 4.47 -0.39
CA SER A 89 4.13 4.94 -1.45
C SER A 89 4.63 4.46 -2.79
N ILE A 90 3.68 4.07 -3.66
CA ILE A 90 3.97 3.70 -5.04
C ILE A 90 3.28 4.73 -5.91
N VAL A 91 4.07 5.47 -6.69
CA VAL A 91 3.55 6.56 -7.54
C VAL A 91 3.51 6.14 -9.00
N PRO A 92 2.54 6.65 -9.77
CA PRO A 92 2.47 6.35 -11.19
C PRO A 92 3.74 6.80 -11.93
N LYS A 93 4.11 6.03 -12.94
CA LYS A 93 5.25 6.36 -13.80
C LYS A 93 4.99 7.70 -14.48
N GLY A 94 6.01 8.57 -14.48
CA GLY A 94 5.90 9.90 -15.08
C GLY A 94 5.25 10.96 -14.20
N THR A 95 4.95 10.66 -12.95
CA THR A 95 4.40 11.65 -12.02
C THR A 95 5.43 12.72 -11.70
N ASP A 96 5.01 13.99 -11.78
CA ASP A 96 5.84 15.11 -11.35
C ASP A 96 5.98 15.08 -9.81
N PRO A 97 7.19 14.96 -9.27
CA PRO A 97 7.38 14.96 -7.81
C PRO A 97 6.80 16.18 -7.13
N GLY A 98 6.79 17.35 -7.79
CA GLY A 98 6.23 18.56 -7.23
C GLY A 98 4.72 18.52 -7.01
N SER A 99 4.02 17.59 -7.66
CA SER A 99 2.58 17.42 -7.51
C SER A 99 2.20 16.52 -6.33
N LEU A 100 3.17 15.84 -5.72
CA LEU A 100 2.90 14.92 -4.63
C LEU A 100 2.72 15.66 -3.31
N PRO A 101 1.83 15.15 -2.42
CA PRO A 101 1.72 15.70 -1.07
C PRO A 101 3.06 15.63 -0.33
N PRO A 102 3.35 16.57 0.60
CA PRO A 102 4.61 16.55 1.34
C PRO A 102 4.92 15.23 2.02
N ASP A 103 3.93 14.55 2.60
CA ASP A 103 4.14 13.28 3.29
C ASP A 103 4.62 12.18 2.36
N VAL A 104 4.27 12.25 1.07
CA VAL A 104 4.74 11.32 0.06
C VAL A 104 6.08 11.77 -0.49
N ARG A 105 6.16 13.05 -0.88
CA ARG A 105 7.34 13.63 -1.54
C ARG A 105 8.60 13.59 -0.67
N LEU A 106 8.45 13.82 0.63
CA LEU A 106 9.57 13.88 1.56
C LEU A 106 10.02 12.50 2.06
N ARG A 107 9.29 11.45 1.74
CA ARG A 107 9.67 10.07 2.02
C ARG A 107 10.15 9.41 0.74
N ARG A 108 11.00 8.40 0.88
CA ARG A 108 11.41 7.62 -0.28
C ARG A 108 10.22 6.81 -0.78
N TYR A 109 9.90 6.92 -2.05
CA TYR A 109 8.79 6.20 -2.68
C TYR A 109 9.29 5.35 -3.84
N LEU A 110 8.45 4.41 -4.30
CA LEU A 110 8.73 3.60 -5.47
C LEU A 110 7.91 4.12 -6.66
N VAL A 111 8.43 3.93 -7.85
CA VAL A 111 7.72 4.23 -9.09
C VAL A 111 7.06 2.96 -9.58
N ARG A 112 5.78 3.05 -9.94
CA ARG A 112 4.98 1.92 -10.40
C ARG A 112 5.55 1.35 -11.70
N ASP A 113 5.73 0.03 -11.71
CA ASP A 113 6.12 -0.74 -12.89
C ASP A 113 5.16 -1.93 -13.00
N SER A 114 5.57 -3.08 -13.53
CA SER A 114 4.72 -4.26 -13.51
C SER A 114 4.43 -4.67 -12.06
N PRO A 115 3.27 -5.33 -11.80
CA PRO A 115 2.97 -5.80 -10.44
C PRO A 115 4.08 -6.68 -9.86
N GLU A 116 4.67 -7.54 -10.67
CA GLU A 116 5.72 -8.47 -10.25
C GLU A 116 7.01 -7.74 -9.92
N HIS A 117 7.43 -6.81 -10.77
CA HIS A 117 8.66 -6.04 -10.55
C HIS A 117 8.53 -5.12 -9.35
N THR A 118 7.40 -4.44 -9.20
CA THR A 118 7.14 -3.58 -8.05
C THR A 118 7.08 -4.40 -6.77
N ALA A 119 6.49 -5.60 -6.80
CA ALA A 119 6.48 -6.49 -5.64
C ALA A 119 7.90 -6.94 -5.27
N GLU A 120 8.77 -7.18 -6.24
CA GLU A 120 10.17 -7.48 -5.99
C GLU A 120 10.87 -6.32 -5.28
N GLU A 121 10.71 -5.09 -5.79
CA GLU A 121 11.27 -3.90 -5.16
C GLU A 121 10.74 -3.69 -3.74
N LEU A 122 9.42 -3.88 -3.55
CA LEU A 122 8.79 -3.78 -2.22
C LEU A 122 9.36 -4.82 -1.26
N SER A 123 9.45 -6.07 -1.70
CA SER A 123 10.00 -7.15 -0.87
C SER A 123 11.43 -6.82 -0.42
N ASN A 124 12.26 -6.38 -1.36
CA ASN A 124 13.63 -6.00 -1.05
C ASN A 124 13.70 -4.83 -0.07
N ALA A 125 12.86 -3.81 -0.28
CA ALA A 125 12.82 -2.64 0.60
C ALA A 125 12.36 -3.00 2.02
N LEU A 126 11.37 -3.87 2.14
CA LEU A 126 10.81 -4.27 3.43
C LEU A 126 11.77 -5.19 4.20
N LEU A 127 12.54 -6.01 3.50
CA LEU A 127 13.49 -6.92 4.13
C LEU A 127 14.84 -6.29 4.43
N ALA A 128 15.13 -5.13 3.85
CA ALA A 128 16.41 -4.42 4.01
C ALA A 128 16.41 -3.45 5.20
N ALA A 129 15.63 -3.71 6.20
CA ALA A 129 15.47 -2.81 7.35
C ALA A 129 16.75 -2.64 8.15
#